data_ae7e31a06bb19775fdee2759ccd46e6d
#
_entry.id   ae7e31a06bb19775fdee2759ccd46e6d
#
_cell.length_a   1.000
_cell.length_b   1.000
_cell.length_c   1.000
_cell.angle_alpha   90.00
_cell.angle_beta   90.00
_cell.angle_gamma   90.00
#
_symmetry.space_group_name_H-M   'P 1'
#
loop_
_entity.id
_entity.type
_entity.pdbx_description
1 polymer ?
#
loop_
_entity_poly.entity_id
_entity_poly.type
_entity_poly.pdbx_seq_one_letter_code
_entity_poly.pdbx_strand_id
1 'polypeptide(L)'
;MVYDSLIIRARSVAKSYGSEKVLADFNLDVWNGAIVGILGVSGSGKTTALRLIAGFEKPDSGIIEMRNEVISSDETYLPPEQRNVGMVFQDYALFPHLNVIDNIAFGLSKHQIKSGRLEEVIDMCNLSI
;
A
#
# COMPACT_ATOMS: atom_id res chain seq x y z
N MET A 1 10.51 -21.09 -8.44
CA MET A 1 9.41 -20.21 -8.90
C MET A 1 10.05 -19.16 -9.83
N VAL A 2 9.61 -19.10 -11.07
CA VAL A 2 10.06 -18.07 -12.03
C VAL A 2 9.14 -16.88 -11.78
N TYR A 3 9.68 -15.77 -11.30
CA TYR A 3 8.95 -14.51 -11.19
C TYR A 3 8.88 -13.90 -12.58
N ASP A 4 7.75 -14.10 -13.29
CA ASP A 4 7.61 -13.78 -14.71
C ASP A 4 7.44 -12.29 -15.04
N SER A 5 7.09 -11.46 -14.06
CA SER A 5 6.90 -10.02 -14.30
C SER A 5 7.20 -9.18 -13.08
N LEU A 6 7.77 -8.00 -13.30
CA LEU A 6 7.99 -7.00 -12.29
C LEU A 6 6.70 -6.22 -12.05
N ILE A 7 6.24 -6.17 -10.80
CA ILE A 7 4.98 -5.51 -10.42
C ILE A 7 5.22 -4.10 -9.92
N ILE A 8 6.29 -3.90 -9.12
CA ILE A 8 6.64 -2.57 -8.60
C ILE A 8 8.12 -2.36 -8.86
N ARG A 9 8.46 -1.18 -9.35
CA ARG A 9 9.82 -0.68 -9.48
C ARG A 9 9.91 0.72 -8.89
N ALA A 10 10.79 0.93 -7.92
CA ALA A 10 11.16 2.25 -7.44
C ALA A 10 12.62 2.52 -7.79
N ARG A 11 12.93 3.71 -8.26
CA ARG A 11 14.28 4.14 -8.64
C ARG A 11 14.59 5.52 -8.12
N SER A 12 15.68 5.61 -7.36
CA SER A 12 16.24 6.85 -6.79
C SER A 12 15.20 7.70 -6.10
N VAL A 13 14.26 7.05 -5.40
CA VAL A 13 13.16 7.76 -4.74
C VAL A 13 13.69 8.47 -3.51
N ALA A 14 13.44 9.78 -3.41
CA ALA A 14 13.78 10.60 -2.28
C ALA A 14 12.54 11.21 -1.63
N LYS A 15 12.59 11.38 -0.31
CA LYS A 15 11.57 12.06 0.47
C LYS A 15 12.15 12.73 1.69
N SER A 16 11.75 13.98 1.91
CA SER A 16 12.09 14.78 3.08
C SER A 16 10.84 15.34 3.74
N TYR A 17 10.91 15.59 5.03
CA TYR A 17 9.91 16.35 5.79
C TYR A 17 10.61 17.54 6.44
N GLY A 18 10.36 18.73 5.91
CA GLY A 18 11.13 19.91 6.29
C GLY A 18 12.62 19.74 5.95
N SER A 19 13.48 19.84 6.95
CA SER A 19 14.93 19.64 6.81
C SER A 19 15.38 18.19 6.96
N GLU A 20 14.50 17.31 7.40
CA GLU A 20 14.83 15.89 7.64
C GLU A 20 14.65 15.07 6.36
N LYS A 21 15.77 14.53 5.86
CA LYS A 21 15.76 13.59 4.73
C LYS A 21 15.50 12.18 5.22
N VAL A 22 14.32 11.63 4.92
CA VAL A 22 13.88 10.31 5.36
C VAL A 22 14.27 9.22 4.37
N LEU A 23 14.15 9.49 3.08
CA LEU A 23 14.65 8.62 2.01
C LEU A 23 15.55 9.44 1.08
N ALA A 24 16.74 8.92 0.79
CA ALA A 24 17.75 9.63 -0.04
C ALA A 24 17.87 9.06 -1.45
N ASP A 25 17.86 7.75 -1.58
CA ASP A 25 18.02 7.01 -2.84
C ASP A 25 17.40 5.62 -2.66
N PHE A 26 16.08 5.60 -2.45
CA PHE A 26 15.38 4.34 -2.23
C PHE A 26 15.12 3.65 -3.55
N ASN A 27 15.57 2.38 -3.63
CA ASN A 27 15.41 1.52 -4.80
C ASN A 27 14.76 0.21 -4.37
N LEU A 28 13.78 -0.27 -5.14
CA LEU A 28 13.04 -1.49 -4.85
C LEU A 28 12.55 -2.13 -6.14
N ASP A 29 12.64 -3.45 -6.22
CA ASP A 29 11.98 -4.28 -7.21
C ASP A 29 11.09 -5.30 -6.51
N VAL A 30 9.81 -5.38 -6.89
CA VAL A 30 8.86 -6.37 -6.41
C VAL A 30 8.32 -7.15 -7.59
N TRP A 31 8.55 -8.45 -7.57
CA TRP A 31 8.11 -9.36 -8.62
C TRP A 31 6.73 -9.93 -8.31
N ASN A 32 6.01 -10.33 -9.35
CA ASN A 32 4.69 -10.95 -9.20
C ASN A 32 4.74 -12.18 -8.29
N GLY A 33 3.84 -12.23 -7.32
CA GLY A 33 3.78 -13.32 -6.32
C GLY A 33 4.86 -13.26 -5.24
N ALA A 34 5.76 -12.26 -5.24
CA ALA A 34 6.77 -12.12 -4.21
C ALA A 34 6.20 -11.53 -2.91
N ILE A 35 6.75 -11.96 -1.79
CA ILE A 35 6.62 -11.29 -0.49
C ILE A 35 7.95 -10.62 -0.18
N VAL A 36 7.93 -9.30 -0.01
CA VAL A 36 9.13 -8.50 0.22
C VAL A 36 9.06 -7.86 1.61
N GLY A 37 10.11 -8.03 2.39
CA GLY A 37 10.29 -7.36 3.69
C GLY A 37 11.20 -6.15 3.59
N ILE A 38 10.77 -5.00 4.12
CA ILE A 38 11.61 -3.81 4.30
C ILE A 38 12.07 -3.80 5.75
N LEU A 39 13.37 -3.96 5.95
CA LEU A 39 13.99 -4.01 7.27
C LEU A 39 14.73 -2.71 7.59
N GLY A 40 14.76 -2.34 8.86
CA GLY A 40 15.45 -1.16 9.34
C GLY A 40 15.02 -0.78 10.75
N VAL A 41 15.80 0.06 11.41
CA VAL A 41 15.48 0.58 12.74
C VAL A 41 14.22 1.47 12.70
N SER A 42 13.66 1.79 13.87
CA SER A 42 12.55 2.75 13.96
C SER A 42 12.98 4.10 13.38
N GLY A 43 12.11 4.74 12.60
CA GLY A 43 12.42 6.03 11.94
C GLY A 43 13.24 5.93 10.65
N SER A 44 13.62 4.74 10.19
CA SER A 44 14.43 4.57 8.95
C SER A 44 13.64 4.76 7.64
N GLY A 45 12.41 5.24 7.67
CA GLY A 45 11.63 5.54 6.47
C GLY A 45 10.80 4.39 5.90
N LYS A 46 10.71 3.23 6.55
CA LYS A 46 9.93 2.07 6.05
C LYS A 46 8.48 2.40 5.75
N THR A 47 7.80 3.05 6.68
CA THR A 47 6.41 3.49 6.52
C THR A 47 6.28 4.53 5.41
N THR A 48 7.25 5.44 5.30
CA THR A 48 7.30 6.43 4.22
C THR A 48 7.43 5.75 2.87
N ALA A 49 8.32 4.76 2.72
CA ALA A 49 8.45 3.99 1.48
C ALA A 49 7.14 3.32 1.08
N LEU A 50 6.44 2.68 2.02
CA LEU A 50 5.14 2.06 1.77
C LEU A 50 4.07 3.10 1.37
N ARG A 51 4.03 4.27 2.03
CA ARG A 51 3.09 5.36 1.69
C ARG A 51 3.35 5.94 0.32
N LEU A 52 4.62 6.08 -0.09
CA LEU A 52 4.99 6.52 -1.42
C LEU A 52 4.54 5.54 -2.51
N ILE A 53 4.71 4.24 -2.29
CA ILE A 53 4.27 3.19 -3.20
C ILE A 53 2.74 3.16 -3.29
N ALA A 54 2.06 3.26 -2.16
CA ALA A 54 0.59 3.23 -2.10
C ALA A 54 -0.08 4.54 -2.56
N GLY A 55 0.67 5.65 -2.68
CA GLY A 55 0.17 6.94 -3.14
C GLY A 55 -0.43 7.83 -2.06
N PHE A 56 -0.18 7.54 -0.79
CA PHE A 56 -0.56 8.44 0.32
C PHE A 56 0.43 9.59 0.51
N GLU A 57 1.60 9.49 -0.11
CA GLU A 57 2.65 10.49 -0.12
C GLU A 57 3.19 10.66 -1.54
N LYS A 58 3.60 11.88 -1.89
CA LYS A 58 4.32 12.17 -3.13
C LYS A 58 5.82 12.20 -2.84
N PRO A 59 6.68 11.52 -3.64
CA PRO A 59 8.12 11.66 -3.52
C PRO A 59 8.58 13.07 -3.92
N ASP A 60 9.72 13.49 -3.40
CA ASP A 60 10.36 14.75 -3.80
C ASP A 60 11.10 14.57 -5.13
N SER A 61 11.61 13.36 -5.40
CA SER A 61 12.23 12.97 -6.66
C SER A 61 12.24 11.46 -6.84
N GLY A 62 12.63 11.01 -8.03
CA GLY A 62 12.67 9.60 -8.39
C GLY A 62 11.41 9.12 -9.10
N ILE A 63 11.39 7.85 -9.47
CA ILE A 63 10.32 7.26 -10.27
C ILE A 63 9.79 6.02 -9.56
N ILE A 64 8.47 5.88 -9.52
CA ILE A 64 7.78 4.66 -9.11
C ILE A 64 6.92 4.18 -10.27
N GLU A 65 7.17 2.95 -10.68
CA GLU A 65 6.40 2.25 -11.71
C GLU A 65 5.62 1.09 -11.08
N MET A 66 4.44 0.84 -11.59
CA MET A 66 3.63 -0.32 -11.23
C MET A 66 3.06 -0.95 -12.49
N ARG A 67 3.28 -2.26 -12.66
CA ARG A 67 2.85 -3.01 -13.86
C ARG A 67 3.27 -2.36 -15.16
N ASN A 68 4.53 -1.85 -15.22
CA ASN A 68 5.13 -1.11 -16.34
C ASN A 68 4.50 0.26 -16.65
N GLU A 69 3.69 0.81 -15.74
CA GLU A 69 3.16 2.16 -15.83
C GLU A 69 3.81 3.06 -14.79
N VAL A 70 4.22 4.26 -15.16
CA VAL A 70 4.73 5.26 -14.23
C VAL A 70 3.56 5.80 -13.41
N ILE A 71 3.58 5.53 -12.10
CA ILE A 71 2.55 5.98 -11.17
C ILE A 71 2.99 7.19 -10.35
N SER A 72 4.28 7.47 -10.31
CA SER A 72 4.84 8.67 -9.67
C SER A 72 6.17 9.05 -10.29
N SER A 73 6.31 10.31 -10.65
CA SER A 73 7.53 10.97 -11.12
C SER A 73 7.41 12.49 -10.89
N ASP A 74 8.33 13.28 -11.43
CA ASP A 74 8.24 14.74 -11.39
C ASP A 74 6.98 15.25 -12.12
N GLU A 75 6.60 14.58 -13.23
CA GLU A 75 5.48 14.97 -14.09
C GLU A 75 4.17 14.22 -13.78
N THR A 76 4.26 13.04 -13.17
CA THR A 76 3.13 12.14 -12.99
C THR A 76 2.90 11.85 -11.50
N TYR A 77 1.65 11.87 -11.06
CA TYR A 77 1.27 11.38 -9.75
C TYR A 77 -0.16 10.80 -9.78
N LEU A 78 -0.26 9.46 -9.64
CA LEU A 78 -1.53 8.80 -9.44
C LEU A 78 -1.86 8.73 -7.94
N PRO A 79 -3.05 9.17 -7.53
CA PRO A 79 -3.49 9.06 -6.15
C PRO A 79 -3.80 7.61 -5.76
N PRO A 80 -3.94 7.28 -4.45
CA PRO A 80 -4.10 5.91 -3.97
C PRO A 80 -5.23 5.13 -4.64
N GLU A 81 -6.38 5.76 -4.84
CA GLU A 81 -7.58 5.16 -5.43
C GLU A 81 -7.38 4.70 -6.89
N GLN A 82 -6.34 5.19 -7.56
CA GLN A 82 -6.02 4.81 -8.94
C GLN A 82 -4.90 3.78 -9.04
N ARG A 83 -4.27 3.39 -7.92
CA ARG A 83 -3.11 2.47 -7.92
C ARG A 83 -3.48 1.00 -7.78
N ASN A 84 -4.71 0.65 -7.44
CA ASN A 84 -5.14 -0.73 -7.14
C ASN A 84 -4.23 -1.42 -6.10
N VAL A 85 -3.88 -0.70 -5.03
CA VAL A 85 -3.06 -1.16 -3.92
C VAL A 85 -3.86 -1.06 -2.63
N GLY A 86 -3.88 -2.14 -1.85
CA GLY A 86 -4.37 -2.10 -0.48
C GLY A 86 -3.23 -1.78 0.49
N MET A 87 -3.51 -0.98 1.52
CA MET A 87 -2.57 -0.70 2.60
C MET A 87 -3.21 -1.00 3.95
N VAL A 88 -2.48 -1.73 4.79
CA VAL A 88 -2.83 -1.93 6.20
C VAL A 88 -2.03 -0.92 7.03
N PHE A 89 -2.74 -0.06 7.74
CA PHE A 89 -2.12 0.97 8.59
C PHE A 89 -1.79 0.43 9.98
N GLN A 90 -0.80 1.02 10.63
CA GLN A 90 -0.36 0.60 11.96
C GLN A 90 -1.39 0.95 13.06
N ASP A 91 -2.19 1.97 12.86
CA ASP A 91 -3.21 2.51 13.76
C ASP A 91 -4.63 1.95 13.50
N TYR A 92 -4.69 0.76 12.87
CA TYR A 92 -5.93 0.01 12.54
C TYR A 92 -6.86 0.72 11.54
N ALA A 93 -6.83 2.04 11.40
CA ALA A 93 -7.63 2.86 10.47
C ALA A 93 -9.13 2.53 10.48
N LEU A 94 -9.70 2.30 11.66
CA LEU A 94 -11.13 2.01 11.82
C LEU A 94 -11.96 3.27 11.58
N PHE A 95 -13.11 3.09 10.95
CA PHE A 95 -14.14 4.12 10.83
C PHE A 95 -14.92 4.22 12.16
N PRO A 96 -14.71 5.28 12.96
CA PRO A 96 -15.26 5.35 14.32
C PRO A 96 -16.80 5.49 14.38
N HIS A 97 -17.41 5.88 13.26
CA HIS A 97 -18.87 6.03 13.12
C HIS A 97 -19.54 4.74 12.63
N LEU A 98 -18.77 3.70 12.29
CA LEU A 98 -19.28 2.40 11.86
C LEU A 98 -19.12 1.35 12.97
N ASN A 99 -20.06 0.40 13.04
CA ASN A 99 -19.91 -0.77 13.87
C ASN A 99 -18.91 -1.77 13.29
N VAL A 100 -18.66 -2.89 13.98
CA VAL A 100 -17.68 -3.90 13.58
C VAL A 100 -18.01 -4.50 12.20
N ILE A 101 -19.27 -4.91 12.01
CA ILE A 101 -19.72 -5.52 10.75
C ILE A 101 -19.56 -4.54 9.59
N ASP A 102 -19.96 -3.30 9.76
CA ASP A 102 -19.89 -2.26 8.73
C ASP A 102 -18.44 -1.89 8.41
N ASN A 103 -17.53 -1.89 9.39
CA ASN A 103 -16.09 -1.72 9.14
C ASN A 103 -15.53 -2.86 8.28
N ILE A 104 -15.87 -4.12 8.58
CA ILE A 104 -15.44 -5.29 7.81
C ILE A 104 -16.04 -5.25 6.40
N ALA A 105 -17.32 -4.90 6.29
CA ALA A 105 -18.04 -4.86 5.03
C ALA A 105 -17.67 -3.66 4.14
N PHE A 106 -16.96 -2.66 4.66
CA PHE A 106 -16.75 -1.37 4.00
C PHE A 106 -16.13 -1.50 2.58
N GLY A 107 -15.18 -2.43 2.41
CA GLY A 107 -14.54 -2.70 1.13
C GLY A 107 -15.28 -3.69 0.23
N LEU A 108 -16.39 -4.26 0.68
CA LEU A 108 -17.13 -5.27 -0.06
C LEU A 108 -18.21 -4.65 -0.95
N SER A 109 -18.31 -5.14 -2.18
CA SER A 109 -19.44 -4.82 -3.05
C SER A 109 -20.71 -5.54 -2.56
N LYS A 110 -21.88 -5.02 -2.95
CA LYS A 110 -23.17 -5.66 -2.65
C LYS A 110 -23.26 -7.12 -3.13
N HIS A 111 -22.59 -7.43 -4.23
CA HIS A 111 -22.53 -8.80 -4.74
C HIS A 111 -21.69 -9.71 -3.82
N GLN A 112 -20.53 -9.24 -3.36
CA GLN A 112 -19.66 -9.98 -2.45
C GLN A 112 -20.32 -10.26 -1.09
N ILE A 113 -21.07 -9.29 -0.54
CA ILE A 113 -21.86 -9.50 0.67
C ILE A 113 -22.91 -10.58 0.46
N LYS A 114 -23.67 -10.54 -0.65
CA LYS A 114 -24.67 -11.55 -0.96
C LYS A 114 -24.10 -12.94 -1.23
N SER A 115 -22.86 -13.04 -1.65
CA SER A 115 -22.18 -14.33 -1.91
C SER A 115 -21.57 -14.98 -0.65
N GLY A 116 -21.77 -14.40 0.54
CA GLY A 116 -21.24 -14.94 1.81
C GLY A 116 -19.78 -14.53 2.10
N ARG A 117 -19.21 -13.59 1.34
CA ARG A 117 -17.83 -13.16 1.59
C ARG A 117 -17.62 -12.47 2.93
N LEU A 118 -18.67 -11.79 3.44
CA LEU A 118 -18.61 -11.14 4.75
C LEU A 118 -18.45 -12.16 5.88
N GLU A 119 -19.28 -13.21 5.86
CA GLU A 119 -19.23 -14.30 6.83
C GLU A 119 -17.88 -15.03 6.78
N GLU A 120 -17.39 -15.30 5.58
CA GLU A 120 -16.08 -15.91 5.38
C GLU A 120 -14.94 -15.09 6.02
N VAL A 121 -14.94 -13.76 5.84
CA VAL A 121 -13.92 -12.88 6.43
C VAL A 121 -14.04 -12.82 7.95
N ILE A 122 -15.26 -12.78 8.49
CA ILE A 122 -15.53 -12.81 9.94
C ILE A 122 -14.96 -14.11 10.55
N ASP A 123 -15.21 -15.25 9.92
CA ASP A 123 -14.71 -16.56 10.36
C ASP A 123 -13.16 -16.63 10.28
N MET A 124 -12.57 -16.13 9.20
CA MET A 124 -11.11 -16.07 9.04
C MET A 124 -10.42 -15.26 10.15
N CYS A 125 -11.09 -14.23 10.65
CA CYS A 125 -10.60 -13.38 11.74
C CYS A 125 -10.93 -13.93 13.14
N ASN A 126 -11.58 -15.09 13.25
CA ASN A 126 -12.10 -15.65 14.51
C ASN A 126 -12.96 -14.67 15.30
N LEU A 127 -13.77 -13.87 14.62
CA LEU A 127 -14.70 -12.96 15.22
C LEU A 127 -16.04 -13.66 15.40
N SER A 128 -16.43 -13.90 16.66
CA SER A 128 -17.79 -14.36 17.00
C SER A 128 -18.71 -13.14 17.10
N ILE A 129 -19.48 -12.86 16.07
CA ILE A 129 -20.43 -11.75 16.00
C ILE A 129 -21.85 -12.28 15.92
#